data_6f2da781601b61c3acdaf0f57e64a124
#
_entry.id   6f2da781601b61c3acdaf0f57e64a124
#
_cell.length_a   1.000
_cell.length_b   1.000
_cell.length_c   1.000
_cell.angle_alpha   90.00
_cell.angle_beta   90.00
_cell.angle_gamma   90.00
#
_symmetry.space_group_name_H-M   'P 1'
#
loop_
_entity.id
_entity.type
_entity.pdbx_description
1 polymer ?
#
loop_
_entity_poly.entity_id
_entity_poly.type
_entity_poly.pdbx_seq_one_letter_code
_entity_poly.pdbx_strand_id
1 'polypeptide(L)'
;MFESLQSFRNIFRIEELKRRVLITLGLLAAYRLGAHVPTPGIDGHALAQFFDQVQGTLLGMVDLFSGGNLRRLTIFALGIMPYISASIILQLLTVVIPALERLAKEGEAGKKKITQYTRYGTIVLSLIQAFGIAVGLESMRAPGGGAIVPDPGWGFRLLTMITLTTGTALIMWLGEQISEKGIGNGISLIIFAGIVVRLPSAIISSYRLISTGELRLPVFVALLVMMLLVTAAVILMQEGQRKIPVQYAKRVVGRRVYGGQSTHIPLRINTAGVIPVIFASSLILFPATLTRFVNHPWMQVITEALSPGHVTYTVMYCALIIFFAYFYTAIVFNPIDLADNMKKYGGFIPGVRPGKKTAEYIDRTLTRITLPGAIFLALISVLPDFLIRWFNTPFYFGGTSLLIVVGVALDTVRQMESHLLMRNYEGFLRKRQRARA
;
A
#
# COMPACT_ATOMS: atom_id res chain seq x y z
N MET A 1 8.14 15.35 19.55
CA MET A 1 7.32 16.25 18.69
C MET A 1 8.09 17.52 18.27
N PHE A 2 8.81 18.24 19.16
CA PHE A 2 9.62 19.41 18.77
C PHE A 2 10.88 19.05 17.97
N GLU A 3 11.51 17.91 18.22
CA GLU A 3 12.66 17.44 17.44
C GLU A 3 12.27 17.04 16.01
N SER A 4 11.07 16.49 15.80
CA SER A 4 10.59 16.16 14.47
C SER A 4 10.32 17.40 13.61
N LEU A 5 9.83 18.49 14.19
CA LEU A 5 9.65 19.77 13.46
C LEU A 5 10.98 20.42 13.06
N GLN A 6 12.02 20.31 13.90
CA GLN A 6 13.37 20.74 13.54
C GLN A 6 13.97 19.86 12.44
N SER A 7 13.70 18.56 12.48
CA SER A 7 14.11 17.62 11.43
C SER A 7 13.47 17.97 10.08
N PHE A 8 12.19 18.33 10.05
CA PHE A 8 11.51 18.81 8.83
C PHE A 8 12.15 20.07 8.23
N ARG A 9 12.52 21.03 9.06
CA ARG A 9 13.23 22.24 8.60
C ARG A 9 14.62 21.93 8.04
N ASN A 10 15.28 20.91 8.56
CA ASN A 10 16.60 20.45 8.12
C ASN A 10 16.55 19.67 6.79
N ILE A 11 15.41 19.09 6.43
CA ILE A 11 15.19 18.38 5.15
C ILE A 11 15.49 19.31 3.97
N PHE A 12 14.99 20.55 4.01
CA PHE A 12 15.20 21.53 2.93
C PHE A 12 16.61 22.14 2.90
N ARG A 13 17.43 21.95 3.95
CA ARG A 13 18.83 22.39 3.99
C ARG A 13 19.79 21.40 3.35
N ILE A 14 19.38 20.14 3.19
CA ILE A 14 20.21 19.11 2.58
C ILE A 14 19.84 19.00 1.10
N GLU A 15 20.76 19.40 0.23
CA GLU A 15 20.54 19.51 -1.21
C GLU A 15 20.11 18.18 -1.86
N GLU A 16 20.72 17.07 -1.48
CA GLU A 16 20.36 15.74 -1.99
C GLU A 16 18.94 15.33 -1.58
N LEU A 17 18.57 15.53 -0.31
CA LEU A 17 17.25 15.19 0.20
C LEU A 17 16.18 16.09 -0.43
N LYS A 18 16.47 17.39 -0.54
CA LYS A 18 15.62 18.35 -1.26
C LYS A 18 15.39 17.91 -2.71
N ARG A 19 16.45 17.50 -3.43
CA ARG A 19 16.34 17.01 -4.81
C ARG A 19 15.44 15.76 -4.89
N ARG A 20 15.59 14.79 -3.99
CA ARG A 20 14.76 13.58 -3.95
C ARG A 20 13.30 13.91 -3.66
N VAL A 21 13.01 14.81 -2.70
CA VAL A 21 11.65 15.28 -2.41
C VAL A 21 11.04 15.98 -3.64
N LEU A 22 11.78 16.87 -4.30
CA LEU A 22 11.31 17.57 -5.50
C LEU A 22 11.03 16.60 -6.65
N ILE A 23 11.86 15.58 -6.87
CA ILE A 23 11.62 14.52 -7.86
C ILE A 23 10.32 13.78 -7.52
N THR A 24 10.13 13.37 -6.26
CA THR A 24 8.91 12.69 -5.83
C THR A 24 7.67 13.54 -6.09
N LEU A 25 7.69 14.81 -5.68
CA LEU A 25 6.56 15.73 -5.91
C LEU A 25 6.33 15.99 -7.39
N GLY A 26 7.38 16.15 -8.20
CA GLY A 26 7.27 16.34 -9.65
C GLY A 26 6.66 15.12 -10.36
N LEU A 27 7.07 13.90 -10.00
CA LEU A 27 6.52 12.67 -10.57
C LEU A 27 5.07 12.43 -10.11
N LEU A 28 4.72 12.76 -8.87
CA LEU A 28 3.32 12.73 -8.39
C LEU A 28 2.46 13.79 -9.10
N ALA A 29 2.99 14.97 -9.38
CA ALA A 29 2.30 15.98 -10.19
C ALA A 29 2.08 15.49 -11.63
N ALA A 30 3.07 14.85 -12.25
CA ALA A 30 2.92 14.24 -13.57
C ALA A 30 1.85 13.14 -13.58
N TYR A 31 1.83 12.26 -12.56
CA TYR A 31 0.73 11.32 -12.36
C TYR A 31 -0.62 12.03 -12.27
N ARG A 32 -0.70 13.14 -11.53
CA ARG A 32 -1.94 13.87 -11.37
C ARG A 32 -2.42 14.54 -12.65
N LEU A 33 -1.53 15.08 -13.46
CA LEU A 33 -1.86 15.62 -14.78
C LEU A 33 -2.44 14.55 -15.70
N GLY A 34 -1.81 13.38 -15.81
CA GLY A 34 -2.33 12.26 -16.60
C GLY A 34 -3.68 11.73 -16.10
N ALA A 35 -3.98 11.86 -14.81
CA ALA A 35 -5.28 11.51 -14.23
C ALA A 35 -6.46 12.41 -14.71
N HIS A 36 -6.20 13.45 -15.51
CA HIS A 36 -7.21 14.31 -16.12
C HIS A 36 -7.35 14.10 -17.63
N VAL A 37 -6.53 13.26 -18.23
CA VAL A 37 -6.62 12.93 -19.66
C VAL A 37 -7.63 11.81 -19.86
N PRO A 38 -8.81 12.09 -20.47
CA PRO A 38 -9.83 11.07 -20.68
C PRO A 38 -9.44 10.10 -21.79
N THR A 39 -9.91 8.86 -21.67
CA THR A 39 -9.81 7.88 -22.78
C THR A 39 -10.77 8.30 -23.90
N PRO A 40 -10.32 8.35 -25.17
CA PRO A 40 -11.19 8.73 -26.27
C PRO A 40 -12.29 7.70 -26.55
N GLY A 41 -13.41 8.16 -27.13
CA GLY A 41 -14.54 7.30 -27.50
C GLY A 41 -15.57 7.05 -26.39
N ILE A 42 -15.62 7.88 -25.35
CA ILE A 42 -16.51 7.72 -24.20
C ILE A 42 -17.18 9.04 -23.84
N ASP A 43 -18.48 8.95 -23.51
CA ASP A 43 -19.20 10.07 -22.90
C ASP A 43 -18.88 10.14 -21.39
N GLY A 44 -18.02 11.08 -21.02
CA GLY A 44 -17.62 11.27 -19.62
C GLY A 44 -18.76 11.72 -18.70
N HIS A 45 -19.79 12.42 -19.22
CA HIS A 45 -20.95 12.82 -18.43
C HIS A 45 -21.86 11.64 -18.10
N ALA A 46 -22.17 10.82 -19.10
CA ALA A 46 -22.94 9.60 -18.93
C ALA A 46 -22.29 8.63 -17.96
N LEU A 47 -20.96 8.48 -18.05
CA LEU A 47 -20.18 7.64 -17.15
C LEU A 47 -20.17 8.17 -15.72
N ALA A 48 -20.00 9.47 -15.51
CA ALA A 48 -20.00 10.08 -14.18
C ALA A 48 -21.35 9.86 -13.47
N GLN A 49 -22.48 10.04 -14.16
CA GLN A 49 -23.82 9.79 -13.62
C GLN A 49 -24.01 8.32 -13.22
N PHE A 50 -23.50 7.38 -14.02
CA PHE A 50 -23.51 5.96 -13.66
C PHE A 50 -22.72 5.68 -12.36
N PHE A 51 -21.51 6.25 -12.24
CA PHE A 51 -20.69 6.06 -11.04
C PHE A 51 -21.29 6.69 -9.79
N ASP A 52 -22.09 7.74 -9.91
CA ASP A 52 -22.80 8.34 -8.77
C ASP A 52 -23.82 7.38 -8.14
N GLN A 53 -24.43 6.50 -8.93
CA GLN A 53 -25.36 5.48 -8.44
C GLN A 53 -24.67 4.27 -7.79
N VAL A 54 -23.46 3.93 -8.24
CA VAL A 54 -22.77 2.71 -7.80
C VAL A 54 -21.65 2.98 -6.77
N GLN A 55 -21.64 4.15 -6.13
CA GLN A 55 -20.59 4.53 -5.16
C GLN A 55 -20.44 3.54 -3.99
N GLY A 56 -21.54 2.92 -3.54
CA GLY A 56 -21.55 1.93 -2.45
C GLY A 56 -21.18 0.50 -2.85
N THR A 57 -20.81 0.25 -4.11
CA THR A 57 -20.51 -1.07 -4.62
C THR A 57 -18.99 -1.34 -4.73
N LEU A 58 -18.62 -2.57 -5.09
CA LEU A 58 -17.24 -2.93 -5.42
C LEU A 58 -16.62 -2.00 -6.48
N LEU A 59 -17.39 -1.50 -7.43
CA LEU A 59 -16.95 -0.54 -8.44
C LEU A 59 -16.52 0.79 -7.83
N GLY A 60 -17.28 1.29 -6.85
CA GLY A 60 -16.91 2.49 -6.09
C GLY A 60 -15.60 2.30 -5.33
N MET A 61 -15.34 1.09 -4.80
CA MET A 61 -14.05 0.79 -4.16
C MET A 61 -12.89 0.78 -5.16
N VAL A 62 -13.05 0.16 -6.34
CA VAL A 62 -12.02 0.20 -7.39
C VAL A 62 -11.71 1.65 -7.77
N ASP A 63 -12.74 2.49 -7.92
CA ASP A 63 -12.57 3.91 -8.20
C ASP A 63 -11.83 4.65 -7.07
N LEU A 64 -12.07 4.28 -5.81
CA LEU A 64 -11.35 4.83 -4.67
C LEU A 64 -9.84 4.56 -4.77
N PHE A 65 -9.44 3.31 -5.04
CA PHE A 65 -8.04 2.93 -5.19
C PHE A 65 -7.38 3.52 -6.44
N SER A 66 -8.15 3.74 -7.51
CA SER A 66 -7.67 4.43 -8.70
C SER A 66 -7.57 5.96 -8.53
N GLY A 67 -8.02 6.52 -7.40
CA GLY A 67 -8.02 7.97 -7.15
C GLY A 67 -9.07 8.75 -7.93
N GLY A 68 -10.20 8.12 -8.32
CA GLY A 68 -11.26 8.73 -9.12
C GLY A 68 -11.03 8.66 -10.63
N ASN A 69 -10.02 7.92 -11.05
CA ASN A 69 -9.65 7.81 -12.46
C ASN A 69 -10.63 6.93 -13.25
N LEU A 70 -11.25 5.94 -12.59
CA LEU A 70 -12.22 5.05 -13.24
C LEU A 70 -13.53 5.76 -13.53
N ARG A 71 -14.02 6.61 -12.63
CA ARG A 71 -15.22 7.42 -12.82
C ARG A 71 -15.14 8.35 -14.03
N ARG A 72 -13.95 8.82 -14.36
CA ARG A 72 -13.68 9.70 -15.51
C ARG A 72 -13.18 8.94 -16.73
N LEU A 73 -12.96 7.65 -16.58
CA LEU A 73 -12.22 6.77 -17.48
C LEU A 73 -11.01 7.45 -18.12
N THR A 74 -10.09 7.91 -17.26
CA THR A 74 -8.84 8.49 -17.71
C THR A 74 -7.89 7.41 -18.21
N ILE A 75 -6.79 7.80 -18.84
CA ILE A 75 -5.73 6.87 -19.24
C ILE A 75 -5.22 6.03 -18.06
N PHE A 76 -5.42 6.51 -16.82
CA PHE A 76 -5.05 5.85 -15.57
C PHE A 76 -6.22 5.13 -14.88
N ALA A 77 -7.30 4.81 -15.59
CA ALA A 77 -8.50 4.22 -15.00
C ALA A 77 -8.27 2.87 -14.30
N LEU A 78 -7.37 2.02 -14.82
CA LEU A 78 -6.94 0.79 -14.14
C LEU A 78 -6.08 1.05 -12.90
N GLY A 79 -5.49 2.25 -12.79
CA GLY A 79 -4.58 2.60 -11.70
C GLY A 79 -3.39 1.66 -11.60
N ILE A 80 -2.96 1.41 -10.37
CA ILE A 80 -1.83 0.52 -10.04
C ILE A 80 -2.26 -0.93 -9.78
N MET A 81 -3.58 -1.24 -9.83
CA MET A 81 -4.12 -2.55 -9.45
C MET A 81 -3.51 -3.72 -10.24
N PRO A 82 -3.33 -3.66 -11.59
CA PRO A 82 -2.70 -4.76 -12.33
C PRO A 82 -1.29 -5.05 -11.86
N TYR A 83 -0.51 -4.03 -11.50
CA TYR A 83 0.83 -4.19 -10.97
C TYR A 83 0.84 -4.85 -9.59
N ILE A 84 -0.06 -4.43 -8.70
CA ILE A 84 -0.19 -5.05 -7.37
C ILE A 84 -0.53 -6.52 -7.52
N SER A 85 -1.52 -6.86 -8.36
CA SER A 85 -1.92 -8.24 -8.61
C SER A 85 -0.78 -9.07 -9.18
N ALA A 86 -0.04 -8.57 -10.17
CA ALA A 86 1.14 -9.24 -10.74
C ALA A 86 2.24 -9.45 -9.68
N SER A 87 2.48 -8.44 -8.84
CA SER A 87 3.47 -8.52 -7.76
C SER A 87 3.10 -9.56 -6.73
N ILE A 88 1.83 -9.63 -6.32
CA ILE A 88 1.32 -10.64 -5.39
C ILE A 88 1.49 -12.05 -5.97
N ILE A 89 1.04 -12.24 -7.21
CA ILE A 89 1.13 -13.54 -7.89
C ILE A 89 2.59 -14.00 -7.95
N LEU A 90 3.51 -13.12 -8.34
CA LEU A 90 4.93 -13.48 -8.41
C LEU A 90 5.56 -13.73 -7.04
N GLN A 91 5.19 -12.95 -6.01
CA GLN A 91 5.66 -13.21 -4.64
C GLN A 91 5.16 -14.56 -4.11
N LEU A 92 3.91 -14.94 -4.38
CA LEU A 92 3.40 -16.28 -4.05
C LEU A 92 4.14 -17.36 -4.83
N LEU A 93 4.37 -17.14 -6.12
CA LEU A 93 5.10 -18.11 -6.97
C LEU A 93 6.57 -18.27 -6.55
N THR A 94 7.23 -17.25 -5.99
CA THR A 94 8.60 -17.39 -5.46
C THR A 94 8.69 -18.34 -4.28
N VAL A 95 7.60 -18.57 -3.55
CA VAL A 95 7.53 -19.54 -2.45
C VAL A 95 7.23 -20.95 -2.95
N VAL A 96 6.44 -21.06 -4.03
CA VAL A 96 5.95 -22.35 -4.56
C VAL A 96 6.91 -22.95 -5.59
N ILE A 97 7.52 -22.12 -6.44
CA ILE A 97 8.37 -22.56 -7.55
C ILE A 97 9.84 -22.50 -7.15
N PRO A 98 10.56 -23.65 -7.02
CA PRO A 98 11.96 -23.68 -6.59
C PRO A 98 12.91 -22.87 -7.48
N ALA A 99 12.61 -22.72 -8.78
CA ALA A 99 13.41 -21.92 -9.69
C ALA A 99 13.34 -20.42 -9.34
N LEU A 100 12.15 -19.92 -8.99
CA LEU A 100 11.95 -18.53 -8.57
C LEU A 100 12.49 -18.27 -7.16
N GLU A 101 12.41 -19.28 -6.28
CA GLU A 101 13.02 -19.21 -4.94
C GLU A 101 14.55 -19.04 -5.03
N ARG A 102 15.21 -19.82 -5.89
CA ARG A 102 16.66 -19.68 -6.15
C ARG A 102 16.99 -18.29 -6.67
N LEU A 103 16.21 -17.82 -7.63
CA LEU A 103 16.37 -16.47 -8.19
C LEU A 103 16.21 -15.38 -7.12
N ALA A 104 15.25 -15.53 -6.21
CA ALA A 104 15.07 -14.58 -5.10
C ALA A 104 16.27 -14.55 -4.14
N LYS A 105 16.98 -15.68 -3.99
CA LYS A 105 18.20 -15.81 -3.16
C LYS A 105 19.49 -15.31 -3.84
N GLU A 106 19.48 -15.07 -5.17
CA GLU A 106 20.62 -14.54 -5.93
C GLU A 106 20.95 -13.05 -5.63
N GLY A 107 20.24 -12.42 -4.67
CA GLY A 107 20.49 -11.03 -4.28
C GLY A 107 19.94 -10.01 -5.29
N GLU A 108 20.70 -8.94 -5.56
CA GLU A 108 20.25 -7.81 -6.41
C GLU A 108 19.96 -8.23 -7.87
N ALA A 109 20.74 -9.14 -8.43
CA ALA A 109 20.54 -9.60 -9.81
C ALA A 109 19.23 -10.39 -9.95
N GLY A 110 18.95 -11.26 -8.99
CA GLY A 110 17.71 -12.03 -8.96
C GLY A 110 16.48 -11.15 -8.73
N LYS A 111 16.57 -10.17 -7.82
CA LYS A 111 15.50 -9.19 -7.60
C LYS A 111 15.15 -8.41 -8.86
N LYS A 112 16.15 -7.98 -9.65
CA LYS A 112 15.93 -7.29 -10.94
C LYS A 112 15.15 -8.17 -11.92
N LYS A 113 15.48 -9.46 -12.04
CA LYS A 113 14.74 -10.40 -12.90
C LYS A 113 13.29 -10.60 -12.42
N ILE A 114 13.06 -10.76 -11.12
CA ILE A 114 11.71 -10.87 -10.55
C ILE A 114 10.90 -9.60 -10.86
N THR A 115 11.48 -8.41 -10.69
CA THR A 115 10.84 -7.14 -11.07
C THR A 115 10.50 -7.10 -12.55
N GLN A 116 11.36 -7.61 -13.41
CA GLN A 116 11.10 -7.69 -14.86
C GLN A 116 9.92 -8.61 -15.17
N TYR A 117 9.82 -9.78 -14.52
CA TYR A 117 8.66 -10.66 -14.64
C TYR A 117 7.38 -10.00 -14.13
N THR A 118 7.46 -9.24 -13.04
CA THR A 118 6.33 -8.43 -12.53
C THR A 118 5.86 -7.43 -13.58
N ARG A 119 6.75 -6.74 -14.28
CA ARG A 119 6.40 -5.80 -15.37
C ARG A 119 5.67 -6.52 -16.52
N TYR A 120 6.16 -7.67 -16.96
CA TYR A 120 5.49 -8.46 -18.00
C TYR A 120 4.10 -8.95 -17.53
N GLY A 121 4.01 -9.49 -16.33
CA GLY A 121 2.74 -9.89 -15.74
C GLY A 121 1.75 -8.73 -15.61
N THR A 122 2.24 -7.55 -15.28
CA THR A 122 1.42 -6.32 -15.21
C THR A 122 0.81 -5.98 -16.57
N ILE A 123 1.61 -6.01 -17.65
CA ILE A 123 1.13 -5.71 -19.01
C ILE A 123 0.07 -6.72 -19.43
N VAL A 124 0.31 -8.02 -19.21
CA VAL A 124 -0.67 -9.07 -19.55
C VAL A 124 -1.98 -8.89 -18.78
N LEU A 125 -1.89 -8.69 -17.45
CA LEU A 125 -3.08 -8.47 -16.62
C LEU A 125 -3.82 -7.19 -16.99
N SER A 126 -3.09 -6.10 -17.31
CA SER A 126 -3.71 -4.84 -17.72
C SER A 126 -4.43 -4.96 -19.05
N LEU A 127 -3.90 -5.71 -20.01
CA LEU A 127 -4.59 -6.01 -21.29
C LEU A 127 -5.90 -6.77 -21.06
N ILE A 128 -5.86 -7.82 -20.24
CA ILE A 128 -7.05 -8.61 -19.91
C ILE A 128 -8.10 -7.73 -19.21
N GLN A 129 -7.69 -6.94 -18.21
CA GLN A 129 -8.61 -6.06 -17.48
C GLN A 129 -9.15 -4.93 -18.36
N ALA A 130 -8.30 -4.32 -19.22
CA ALA A 130 -8.72 -3.28 -20.15
C ALA A 130 -9.76 -3.80 -21.16
N PHE A 131 -9.57 -5.02 -21.68
CA PHE A 131 -10.56 -5.67 -22.55
C PHE A 131 -11.90 -5.84 -21.83
N GLY A 132 -11.89 -6.32 -20.58
CA GLY A 132 -13.12 -6.45 -19.83
C GLY A 132 -13.83 -5.14 -19.53
N ILE A 133 -13.06 -4.11 -19.19
CA ILE A 133 -13.66 -2.78 -19.01
C ILE A 133 -14.27 -2.30 -20.32
N ALA A 134 -13.60 -2.46 -21.46
CA ALA A 134 -14.14 -2.04 -22.75
C ALA A 134 -15.45 -2.76 -23.09
N VAL A 135 -15.49 -4.09 -22.95
CA VAL A 135 -16.72 -4.88 -23.16
C VAL A 135 -17.82 -4.50 -22.16
N GLY A 136 -17.44 -4.31 -20.88
CA GLY A 136 -18.39 -3.89 -19.85
C GLY A 136 -19.03 -2.54 -20.14
N LEU A 137 -18.25 -1.56 -20.59
CA LEU A 137 -18.73 -0.21 -20.91
C LEU A 137 -19.69 -0.19 -22.11
N GLU A 138 -19.46 -1.03 -23.12
CA GLU A 138 -20.39 -1.15 -24.26
C GLU A 138 -21.79 -1.64 -23.85
N SER A 139 -21.86 -2.46 -22.80
CA SER A 139 -23.13 -2.99 -22.29
C SER A 139 -23.83 -2.05 -21.30
N MET A 140 -23.12 -1.05 -20.77
CA MET A 140 -23.65 -0.13 -19.77
C MET A 140 -24.40 1.03 -20.42
N ARG A 141 -25.48 1.46 -19.75
CA ARG A 141 -26.25 2.65 -20.13
C ARG A 141 -26.32 3.63 -18.97
N ALA A 142 -26.31 4.91 -19.30
CA ALA A 142 -26.52 5.95 -18.29
C ALA A 142 -27.96 5.89 -17.75
N PRO A 143 -28.23 6.39 -16.54
CA PRO A 143 -29.59 6.47 -15.97
C PRO A 143 -30.59 7.20 -16.85
N GLY A 144 -30.14 8.12 -17.72
CA GLY A 144 -30.93 8.82 -18.72
C GLY A 144 -31.13 8.09 -20.04
N GLY A 145 -30.75 6.79 -20.14
CA GLY A 145 -30.88 5.98 -21.34
C GLY A 145 -29.83 6.21 -22.42
N GLY A 146 -28.92 7.17 -22.24
CA GLY A 146 -27.80 7.43 -23.15
C GLY A 146 -26.77 6.30 -23.14
N ALA A 147 -26.19 6.00 -24.31
CA ALA A 147 -25.07 5.05 -24.39
C ALA A 147 -23.80 5.72 -23.83
N ILE A 148 -23.06 4.99 -22.99
CA ILE A 148 -21.77 5.46 -22.46
C ILE A 148 -20.71 5.43 -23.56
N VAL A 149 -20.81 4.48 -24.47
CA VAL A 149 -19.96 4.35 -25.66
C VAL A 149 -20.80 4.67 -26.90
N PRO A 150 -20.58 5.82 -27.55
CA PRO A 150 -21.30 6.22 -28.74
C PRO A 150 -21.17 5.22 -29.92
N ASP A 151 -19.93 4.79 -30.17
CA ASP A 151 -19.56 3.89 -31.25
C ASP A 151 -19.00 2.57 -30.71
N PRO A 152 -19.87 1.58 -30.36
CA PRO A 152 -19.38 0.28 -29.87
C PRO A 152 -18.78 -0.53 -31.03
N GLY A 153 -17.72 -1.28 -30.72
CA GLY A 153 -17.08 -2.16 -31.71
C GLY A 153 -15.61 -2.43 -31.43
N TRP A 154 -14.98 -3.23 -32.29
CA TRP A 154 -13.57 -3.59 -32.17
C TRP A 154 -12.63 -2.40 -32.17
N GLY A 155 -12.94 -1.32 -32.86
CA GLY A 155 -12.15 -0.09 -32.87
C GLY A 155 -12.06 0.52 -31.47
N PHE A 156 -13.21 0.67 -30.79
CA PHE A 156 -13.25 1.16 -29.40
C PHE A 156 -12.53 0.21 -28.43
N ARG A 157 -12.75 -1.11 -28.55
CA ARG A 157 -12.11 -2.11 -27.68
C ARG A 157 -10.59 -2.04 -27.78
N LEU A 158 -10.04 -2.06 -28.99
CA LEU A 158 -8.60 -1.98 -29.23
C LEU A 158 -8.01 -0.65 -28.74
N LEU A 159 -8.67 0.47 -29.03
CA LEU A 159 -8.24 1.78 -28.56
C LEU A 159 -8.19 1.84 -27.04
N THR A 160 -9.26 1.39 -26.37
CA THR A 160 -9.34 1.36 -24.90
C THR A 160 -8.28 0.43 -24.29
N MET A 161 -8.08 -0.76 -24.87
CA MET A 161 -7.04 -1.70 -24.43
C MET A 161 -5.64 -1.06 -24.47
N ILE A 162 -5.27 -0.47 -25.59
CA ILE A 162 -3.96 0.16 -25.78
C ILE A 162 -3.81 1.34 -24.84
N THR A 163 -4.82 2.19 -24.75
CA THR A 163 -4.78 3.41 -23.90
C THR A 163 -4.63 3.06 -22.41
N LEU A 164 -5.45 2.15 -21.88
CA LEU A 164 -5.42 1.78 -20.46
C LEU A 164 -4.16 0.98 -20.10
N THR A 165 -3.71 0.11 -20.99
CA THR A 165 -2.48 -0.65 -20.76
C THR A 165 -1.25 0.27 -20.78
N THR A 166 -1.17 1.20 -21.73
CA THR A 166 -0.12 2.21 -21.77
C THR A 166 -0.15 3.10 -20.53
N GLY A 167 -1.34 3.52 -20.09
CA GLY A 167 -1.53 4.26 -18.84
C GLY A 167 -1.02 3.50 -17.63
N THR A 168 -1.34 2.21 -17.50
CA THR A 168 -0.83 1.36 -16.41
C THR A 168 0.68 1.20 -16.46
N ALA A 169 1.25 0.99 -17.65
CA ALA A 169 2.70 0.91 -17.84
C ALA A 169 3.39 2.23 -17.43
N LEU A 170 2.79 3.38 -17.74
CA LEU A 170 3.29 4.69 -17.35
C LEU A 170 3.24 4.89 -15.83
N ILE A 171 2.13 4.51 -15.16
CA ILE A 171 2.01 4.58 -13.70
C ILE A 171 3.07 3.69 -13.04
N MET A 172 3.25 2.47 -13.52
CA MET A 172 4.27 1.55 -13.03
C MET A 172 5.66 2.17 -13.14
N TRP A 173 6.00 2.73 -14.31
CA TRP A 173 7.28 3.40 -14.53
C TRP A 173 7.46 4.62 -13.61
N LEU A 174 6.42 5.46 -13.42
CA LEU A 174 6.45 6.58 -12.47
C LEU A 174 6.71 6.09 -11.03
N GLY A 175 6.04 5.02 -10.60
CA GLY A 175 6.25 4.43 -9.28
C GLY A 175 7.67 3.91 -9.06
N GLU A 176 8.26 3.27 -10.07
CA GLU A 176 9.64 2.83 -10.04
C GLU A 176 10.62 4.00 -9.99
N GLN A 177 10.41 5.06 -10.80
CA GLN A 177 11.25 6.26 -10.77
C GLN A 177 11.20 6.97 -9.41
N ILE A 178 10.03 7.02 -8.76
CA ILE A 178 9.92 7.55 -7.40
C ILE A 178 10.73 6.69 -6.43
N SER A 179 10.63 5.36 -6.52
CA SER A 179 11.37 4.46 -5.62
C SER A 179 12.89 4.53 -5.81
N GLU A 180 13.37 4.70 -7.05
CA GLU A 180 14.81 4.76 -7.36
C GLU A 180 15.42 6.13 -7.07
N LYS A 181 14.78 7.20 -7.51
CA LYS A 181 15.35 8.56 -7.51
C LYS A 181 14.71 9.48 -6.48
N GLY A 182 13.56 9.12 -5.97
CA GLY A 182 12.79 9.88 -4.99
C GLY A 182 12.99 9.42 -3.55
N ILE A 183 11.95 9.59 -2.75
CA ILE A 183 11.83 9.14 -1.36
C ILE A 183 10.53 8.36 -1.21
N GLY A 184 10.58 7.28 -0.45
CA GLY A 184 9.43 6.44 -0.19
C GLY A 184 9.27 5.32 -1.21
N ASN A 185 8.28 4.47 -0.97
CA ASN A 185 7.84 3.48 -1.95
C ASN A 185 6.92 4.18 -2.98
N GLY A 186 7.37 4.30 -4.22
CA GLY A 186 6.66 5.07 -5.25
C GLY A 186 5.25 4.55 -5.53
N ILE A 187 5.04 3.24 -5.50
CA ILE A 187 3.74 2.62 -5.71
C ILE A 187 2.77 2.99 -4.58
N SER A 188 3.23 2.86 -3.33
CA SER A 188 2.46 3.26 -2.15
C SER A 188 2.14 4.76 -2.15
N LEU A 189 3.08 5.61 -2.60
CA LEU A 189 2.89 7.05 -2.72
C LEU A 189 1.88 7.43 -3.82
N ILE A 190 1.82 6.70 -4.92
CA ILE A 190 0.79 6.91 -5.96
C ILE A 190 -0.60 6.58 -5.41
N ILE A 191 -0.75 5.47 -4.66
CA ILE A 191 -2.01 5.12 -4.00
C ILE A 191 -2.38 6.20 -2.97
N PHE A 192 -1.43 6.62 -2.14
CA PHE A 192 -1.59 7.69 -1.17
C PHE A 192 -2.09 8.98 -1.84
N ALA A 193 -1.45 9.41 -2.93
CA ALA A 193 -1.84 10.60 -3.67
C ALA A 193 -3.27 10.48 -4.24
N GLY A 194 -3.66 9.30 -4.73
CA GLY A 194 -5.02 9.01 -5.18
C GLY A 194 -6.07 9.17 -4.09
N ILE A 195 -5.76 8.73 -2.87
CA ILE A 195 -6.65 8.83 -1.71
C ILE A 195 -6.74 10.28 -1.20
N VAL A 196 -5.59 10.93 -1.01
CA VAL A 196 -5.50 12.29 -0.43
C VAL A 196 -6.21 13.34 -1.29
N VAL A 197 -6.19 13.18 -2.59
CA VAL A 197 -6.88 14.11 -3.52
C VAL A 197 -8.40 14.16 -3.30
N ARG A 198 -8.99 13.12 -2.73
CA ARG A 198 -10.43 13.09 -2.42
C ARG A 198 -10.79 13.79 -1.09
N LEU A 199 -9.81 14.10 -0.26
CA LEU A 199 -10.03 14.78 1.02
C LEU A 199 -10.78 16.13 0.89
N PRO A 200 -10.39 17.05 -0.01
CA PRO A 200 -11.08 18.32 -0.15
C PRO A 200 -12.55 18.13 -0.55
N SER A 201 -12.85 17.25 -1.49
CA SER A 201 -14.22 16.97 -1.93
C SER A 201 -15.06 16.33 -0.81
N ALA A 202 -14.48 15.47 0.00
CA ALA A 202 -15.13 14.88 1.16
C ALA A 202 -15.50 15.94 2.21
N ILE A 203 -14.61 16.91 2.48
CA ILE A 203 -14.87 18.02 3.39
C ILE A 203 -16.03 18.91 2.87
N ILE A 204 -16.02 19.23 1.57
CA ILE A 204 -17.09 20.05 0.95
C ILE A 204 -18.43 19.32 1.01
N SER A 205 -18.45 18.02 0.71
CA SER A 205 -19.66 17.20 0.79
C SER A 205 -20.21 17.13 2.21
N SER A 206 -19.33 17.02 3.21
CA SER A 206 -19.72 17.05 4.63
C SER A 206 -20.38 18.36 5.01
N TYR A 207 -19.78 19.46 4.60
CA TYR A 207 -20.34 20.78 4.87
C TYR A 207 -21.73 20.94 4.24
N ARG A 208 -21.93 20.45 3.00
CA ARG A 208 -23.24 20.46 2.36
C ARG A 208 -24.28 19.66 3.15
N LEU A 209 -23.96 18.45 3.60
CA LEU A 209 -24.85 17.59 4.37
C LEU A 209 -25.21 18.18 5.73
N ILE A 210 -24.29 18.94 6.34
CA ILE A 210 -24.60 19.69 7.56
C ILE A 210 -25.56 20.85 7.25
N SER A 211 -25.32 21.55 6.13
CA SER A 211 -26.16 22.69 5.71
C SER A 211 -27.58 22.28 5.26
N THR A 212 -27.74 21.08 4.69
CA THR A 212 -29.06 20.51 4.31
C THR A 212 -29.79 19.86 5.50
N GLY A 213 -29.13 19.72 6.65
CA GLY A 213 -29.71 19.10 7.84
C GLY A 213 -29.74 17.56 7.82
N GLU A 214 -29.22 16.93 6.79
CA GLU A 214 -29.11 15.48 6.69
C GLU A 214 -28.11 14.89 7.69
N LEU A 215 -27.05 15.64 8.00
CA LEU A 215 -26.06 15.28 9.00
C LEU A 215 -26.11 16.25 10.19
N ARG A 216 -26.41 15.72 11.37
CA ARG A 216 -26.41 16.53 12.60
C ARG A 216 -24.98 16.90 13.02
N LEU A 217 -24.77 18.16 13.40
CA LEU A 217 -23.45 18.65 13.83
C LEU A 217 -22.77 17.78 14.92
N PRO A 218 -23.47 17.32 15.98
CA PRO A 218 -22.87 16.45 16.99
C PRO A 218 -22.35 15.11 16.42
N VAL A 219 -23.04 14.53 15.43
CA VAL A 219 -22.61 13.29 14.76
C VAL A 219 -21.34 13.54 13.95
N PHE A 220 -21.28 14.65 13.24
CA PHE A 220 -20.08 15.04 12.50
C PHE A 220 -18.86 15.23 13.42
N VAL A 221 -19.02 15.91 14.55
CA VAL A 221 -17.96 16.09 15.54
C VAL A 221 -17.53 14.73 16.12
N ALA A 222 -18.48 13.86 16.44
CA ALA A 222 -18.17 12.50 16.93
C ALA A 222 -17.37 11.69 15.90
N LEU A 223 -17.71 11.78 14.62
CA LEU A 223 -16.96 11.13 13.52
C LEU A 223 -15.54 11.68 13.41
N LEU A 224 -15.33 13.00 13.52
CA LEU A 224 -13.99 13.59 13.51
C LEU A 224 -13.14 13.12 14.69
N VAL A 225 -13.70 13.11 15.89
CA VAL A 225 -13.02 12.62 17.11
C VAL A 225 -12.65 11.15 16.95
N MET A 226 -13.56 10.34 16.44
CA MET A 226 -13.29 8.93 16.17
C MET A 226 -12.20 8.74 15.12
N MET A 227 -12.21 9.50 14.03
CA MET A 227 -11.16 9.46 12.99
C MET A 227 -9.78 9.81 13.58
N LEU A 228 -9.71 10.79 14.49
CA LEU A 228 -8.47 11.12 15.21
C LEU A 228 -8.03 9.98 16.13
N LEU A 229 -8.95 9.36 16.85
CA LEU A 229 -8.65 8.21 17.71
C LEU A 229 -8.16 7.01 16.92
N VAL A 230 -8.80 6.70 15.80
CA VAL A 230 -8.36 5.63 14.88
C VAL A 230 -6.99 5.93 14.32
N THR A 231 -6.73 7.16 13.89
CA THR A 231 -5.40 7.59 13.41
C THR A 231 -4.34 7.42 14.49
N ALA A 232 -4.61 7.85 15.71
CA ALA A 232 -3.70 7.68 16.85
C ALA A 232 -3.43 6.20 17.15
N ALA A 233 -4.47 5.35 17.13
CA ALA A 233 -4.34 3.91 17.33
C ALA A 233 -3.49 3.25 16.23
N VAL A 234 -3.67 3.65 14.96
CA VAL A 234 -2.87 3.17 13.83
C VAL A 234 -1.39 3.55 14.01
N ILE A 235 -1.12 4.81 14.40
CA ILE A 235 0.26 5.27 14.65
C ILE A 235 0.90 4.46 15.78
N LEU A 236 0.20 4.28 16.90
CA LEU A 236 0.69 3.50 18.04
C LEU A 236 1.01 2.05 17.66
N MET A 237 0.16 1.42 16.84
CA MET A 237 0.40 0.04 16.38
C MET A 237 1.55 -0.08 15.39
N GLN A 238 1.74 0.90 14.51
CA GLN A 238 2.84 0.90 13.55
C GLN A 238 4.19 1.27 14.17
N GLU A 239 4.18 2.11 15.21
CA GLU A 239 5.38 2.46 16.00
C GLU A 239 5.70 1.40 17.06
N GLY A 240 4.71 0.60 17.44
CA GLY A 240 4.84 -0.44 18.45
C GLY A 240 5.92 -1.47 18.09
N GLN A 241 6.91 -1.66 18.97
CA GLN A 241 8.00 -2.61 18.78
C GLN A 241 8.35 -3.35 20.06
N ARG A 242 8.62 -4.65 19.93
CA ARG A 242 9.19 -5.44 21.02
C ARG A 242 10.71 -5.47 20.89
N LYS A 243 11.41 -4.98 21.90
CA LYS A 243 12.89 -4.97 21.95
C LYS A 243 13.38 -6.27 22.58
N ILE A 244 14.10 -7.10 21.81
CA ILE A 244 14.76 -8.31 22.33
C ILE A 244 16.17 -7.94 22.73
N PRO A 245 16.59 -8.16 24.00
CA PRO A 245 17.95 -7.85 24.44
C PRO A 245 18.94 -8.82 23.80
N VAL A 246 20.02 -8.29 23.28
CA VAL A 246 21.15 -9.04 22.71
C VAL A 246 22.42 -8.61 23.40
N GLN A 247 23.21 -9.56 23.82
CA GLN A 247 24.52 -9.33 24.43
C GLN A 247 25.60 -9.80 23.47
N TYR A 248 26.66 -9.00 23.35
CA TYR A 248 27.85 -9.38 22.61
C TYR A 248 28.96 -9.72 23.58
N ALA A 249 29.70 -10.80 23.29
CA ALA A 249 30.84 -11.22 24.11
C ALA A 249 31.89 -10.11 24.19
N LYS A 250 32.39 -9.87 25.40
CA LYS A 250 33.52 -8.95 25.61
C LYS A 250 34.77 -9.55 24.98
N ARG A 251 35.45 -8.81 24.11
CA ARG A 251 36.75 -9.17 23.55
C ARG A 251 37.81 -8.30 24.18
N VAL A 252 38.79 -8.91 24.80
CA VAL A 252 39.96 -8.21 25.34
C VAL A 252 41.06 -8.32 24.29
N VAL A 253 41.53 -7.18 23.77
CA VAL A 253 42.65 -7.11 22.83
C VAL A 253 43.72 -6.23 23.49
N GLY A 254 44.74 -6.87 24.07
CA GLY A 254 45.75 -6.21 24.90
C GLY A 254 45.13 -5.62 26.17
N ARG A 255 45.38 -4.34 26.45
CA ARG A 255 44.81 -3.59 27.59
C ARG A 255 43.42 -2.99 27.35
N ARG A 256 42.85 -3.15 26.15
CA ARG A 256 41.54 -2.56 25.78
C ARG A 256 40.48 -3.63 25.72
N VAL A 257 39.36 -3.36 26.40
CA VAL A 257 38.16 -4.21 26.36
C VAL A 257 37.24 -3.66 25.26
N TYR A 258 37.00 -4.47 24.22
CA TYR A 258 36.06 -4.18 23.14
C TYR A 258 34.83 -5.06 23.34
N GLY A 259 33.63 -4.48 23.15
CA GLY A 259 32.33 -5.19 23.26
C GLY A 259 31.75 -5.08 24.68
N GLY A 260 30.77 -5.91 24.96
CA GLY A 260 30.00 -5.89 26.21
C GLY A 260 28.88 -4.87 26.24
N GLN A 261 28.58 -4.16 25.13
CA GLN A 261 27.38 -3.36 25.01
C GLN A 261 26.19 -4.25 24.78
N SER A 262 25.15 -4.09 25.59
CA SER A 262 23.84 -4.71 25.33
C SER A 262 23.12 -3.88 24.27
N THR A 263 22.79 -4.50 23.16
CA THR A 263 21.93 -3.93 22.12
C THR A 263 20.57 -4.62 22.13
N HIS A 264 19.62 -4.07 21.39
CA HIS A 264 18.29 -4.64 21.30
C HIS A 264 17.92 -4.82 19.82
N ILE A 265 17.30 -5.97 19.50
CA ILE A 265 16.68 -6.17 18.20
C ILE A 265 15.24 -5.65 18.29
N PRO A 266 14.88 -4.60 17.53
CA PRO A 266 13.51 -4.12 17.50
C PRO A 266 12.66 -4.99 16.58
N LEU A 267 11.72 -5.76 17.11
CA LEU A 267 10.69 -6.46 16.34
C LEU A 267 9.42 -5.62 16.34
N ARG A 268 9.02 -5.13 15.18
CA ARG A 268 7.79 -4.35 15.04
C ARG A 268 6.56 -5.24 15.18
N ILE A 269 5.49 -4.72 15.80
CA ILE A 269 4.20 -5.43 15.91
C ILE A 269 3.61 -5.63 14.52
N ASN A 270 3.66 -4.60 13.70
CA ASN A 270 3.28 -4.67 12.30
C ASN A 270 4.52 -4.60 11.40
N THR A 271 5.18 -5.74 11.20
CA THR A 271 6.35 -5.85 10.31
C THR A 271 5.95 -5.72 8.83
N ALA A 272 4.74 -6.17 8.50
CA ALA A 272 4.21 -6.17 7.14
C ALA A 272 3.69 -4.80 6.67
N GLY A 273 3.52 -3.82 7.58
CA GLY A 273 2.99 -2.50 7.24
C GLY A 273 1.55 -2.55 6.73
N VAL A 274 1.25 -1.80 5.68
CA VAL A 274 -0.07 -1.74 5.05
C VAL A 274 -0.24 -2.70 3.88
N ILE A 275 0.83 -3.39 3.47
CA ILE A 275 0.85 -4.28 2.30
C ILE A 275 -0.20 -5.40 2.39
N PRO A 276 -0.40 -6.09 3.53
CA PRO A 276 -1.43 -7.12 3.67
C PRO A 276 -2.84 -6.64 3.35
N VAL A 277 -3.15 -5.41 3.74
CA VAL A 277 -4.47 -4.80 3.49
C VAL A 277 -4.65 -4.49 2.01
N ILE A 278 -3.60 -3.98 1.35
CA ILE A 278 -3.60 -3.71 -0.09
C ILE A 278 -3.76 -5.02 -0.88
N PHE A 279 -3.08 -6.09 -0.45
CA PHE A 279 -3.16 -7.41 -1.09
C PHE A 279 -4.55 -8.04 -0.93
N ALA A 280 -5.10 -8.01 0.28
CA ALA A 280 -6.43 -8.54 0.56
C ALA A 280 -7.51 -7.82 -0.26
N SER A 281 -7.47 -6.48 -0.31
CA SER A 281 -8.41 -5.70 -1.12
C SER A 281 -8.24 -5.98 -2.62
N SER A 282 -7.03 -6.07 -3.14
CA SER A 282 -6.78 -6.39 -4.55
C SER A 282 -7.32 -7.77 -4.92
N LEU A 283 -7.13 -8.77 -4.05
CA LEU A 283 -7.60 -10.13 -4.30
C LEU A 283 -9.13 -10.24 -4.28
N ILE A 284 -9.81 -9.54 -3.37
CA ILE A 284 -11.28 -9.51 -3.32
C ILE A 284 -11.88 -8.79 -4.53
N LEU A 285 -11.21 -7.72 -5.00
CA LEU A 285 -11.67 -6.97 -6.18
C LEU A 285 -11.46 -7.73 -7.50
N PHE A 286 -10.58 -8.73 -7.53
CA PHE A 286 -10.29 -9.51 -8.74
C PHE A 286 -11.49 -10.26 -9.30
N PRO A 287 -12.31 -11.01 -8.51
CA PRO A 287 -13.54 -11.63 -9.02
C PRO A 287 -14.53 -10.62 -9.60
N ALA A 288 -14.68 -9.45 -8.97
CA ALA A 288 -15.57 -8.40 -9.46
C ALA A 288 -15.17 -7.85 -10.85
N THR A 289 -13.88 -7.89 -11.18
CA THR A 289 -13.44 -7.55 -12.53
C THR A 289 -13.71 -8.68 -13.53
N LEU A 290 -13.62 -9.94 -13.10
CA LEU A 290 -13.89 -11.10 -13.95
C LEU A 290 -15.37 -11.30 -14.29
N THR A 291 -16.31 -10.94 -13.41
CA THR A 291 -17.74 -11.07 -13.66
C THR A 291 -18.23 -10.27 -14.87
N ARG A 292 -17.48 -9.26 -15.27
CA ARG A 292 -17.77 -8.49 -16.48
C ARG A 292 -17.49 -9.26 -17.77
N PHE A 293 -16.64 -10.29 -17.71
CA PHE A 293 -16.30 -11.15 -18.87
C PHE A 293 -17.21 -12.36 -18.97
N VAL A 294 -17.67 -12.87 -17.82
CA VAL A 294 -18.41 -14.13 -17.74
C VAL A 294 -19.80 -13.84 -17.19
N ASN A 295 -20.75 -13.63 -18.10
CA ASN A 295 -22.16 -13.40 -17.75
C ASN A 295 -22.83 -14.72 -17.36
N HIS A 296 -22.40 -15.31 -16.23
CA HIS A 296 -22.93 -16.58 -15.75
C HIS A 296 -23.59 -16.41 -14.36
N PRO A 297 -24.75 -17.02 -14.09
CA PRO A 297 -25.49 -16.84 -12.84
C PRO A 297 -24.66 -17.09 -11.58
N TRP A 298 -23.82 -18.13 -11.55
CA TRP A 298 -22.98 -18.42 -10.37
C TRP A 298 -21.93 -17.33 -10.09
N MET A 299 -21.46 -16.65 -11.14
CA MET A 299 -20.51 -15.57 -10.98
C MET A 299 -21.15 -14.33 -10.34
N GLN A 300 -22.43 -14.07 -10.67
CA GLN A 300 -23.21 -13.00 -10.03
C GLN A 300 -23.40 -13.28 -8.54
N VAL A 301 -23.72 -14.51 -8.16
CA VAL A 301 -23.83 -14.93 -6.75
C VAL A 301 -22.54 -14.72 -5.99
N ILE A 302 -21.39 -15.06 -6.58
CA ILE A 302 -20.08 -14.83 -5.95
C ILE A 302 -19.81 -13.34 -5.76
N THR A 303 -20.10 -12.53 -6.78
CA THR A 303 -19.89 -11.08 -6.71
C THR A 303 -20.79 -10.42 -5.68
N GLU A 304 -22.03 -10.85 -5.59
CA GLU A 304 -22.98 -10.37 -4.61
C GLU A 304 -22.54 -10.75 -3.17
N ALA A 305 -22.14 -12.00 -2.97
CA ALA A 305 -21.62 -12.48 -1.69
C ALA A 305 -20.32 -11.77 -1.25
N LEU A 306 -19.49 -11.36 -2.21
CA LEU A 306 -18.26 -10.60 -1.99
C LEU A 306 -18.47 -9.07 -2.04
N SER A 307 -19.71 -8.59 -2.14
CA SER A 307 -20.00 -7.16 -2.12
C SER A 307 -19.85 -6.58 -0.71
N PRO A 308 -19.36 -5.33 -0.59
CA PRO A 308 -19.23 -4.66 0.69
C PRO A 308 -20.58 -4.63 1.40
N GLY A 309 -20.55 -5.01 2.67
CA GLY A 309 -21.78 -5.05 3.43
C GLY A 309 -22.32 -6.44 3.71
N HIS A 310 -21.88 -7.48 3.02
CA HIS A 310 -22.21 -8.85 3.38
C HIS A 310 -21.25 -9.41 4.44
N VAL A 311 -21.76 -10.27 5.33
CA VAL A 311 -20.94 -10.92 6.35
C VAL A 311 -19.84 -11.76 5.71
N THR A 312 -20.15 -12.43 4.59
CA THR A 312 -19.20 -13.23 3.82
C THR A 312 -18.00 -12.40 3.34
N TYR A 313 -18.26 -11.19 2.81
CA TYR A 313 -17.22 -10.23 2.44
C TYR A 313 -16.33 -9.89 3.65
N THR A 314 -16.94 -9.50 4.76
CA THR A 314 -16.24 -9.10 5.98
C THR A 314 -15.35 -10.22 6.52
N VAL A 315 -15.87 -11.43 6.63
CA VAL A 315 -15.12 -12.60 7.13
C VAL A 315 -13.98 -12.97 6.19
N MET A 316 -14.24 -13.03 4.88
CA MET A 316 -13.22 -13.33 3.87
C MET A 316 -12.11 -12.26 3.88
N TYR A 317 -12.48 -11.00 3.96
CA TYR A 317 -11.55 -9.88 3.98
C TYR A 317 -10.64 -9.90 5.23
N CYS A 318 -11.20 -10.12 6.41
CA CYS A 318 -10.44 -10.30 7.65
C CYS A 318 -9.48 -11.50 7.56
N ALA A 319 -9.97 -12.63 7.06
CA ALA A 319 -9.16 -13.84 6.89
C ALA A 319 -7.98 -13.61 5.93
N LEU A 320 -8.21 -12.92 4.81
CA LEU A 320 -7.17 -12.57 3.85
C LEU A 320 -6.14 -11.58 4.44
N ILE A 321 -6.57 -10.57 5.20
CA ILE A 321 -5.65 -9.64 5.87
C ILE A 321 -4.74 -10.40 6.84
N ILE A 322 -5.30 -11.29 7.67
CA ILE A 322 -4.54 -12.10 8.61
C ILE A 322 -3.57 -13.02 7.87
N PHE A 323 -4.04 -13.72 6.84
CA PHE A 323 -3.21 -14.59 6.00
C PHE A 323 -2.02 -13.82 5.41
N PHE A 324 -2.28 -12.69 4.74
CA PHE A 324 -1.22 -11.90 4.12
C PHE A 324 -0.30 -11.23 5.14
N ALA A 325 -0.76 -10.90 6.34
CA ALA A 325 0.10 -10.38 7.39
C ALA A 325 1.15 -11.42 7.82
N TYR A 326 0.75 -12.66 8.03
CA TYR A 326 1.67 -13.76 8.33
C TYR A 326 2.58 -14.10 7.16
N PHE A 327 1.99 -14.23 5.97
CA PHE A 327 2.72 -14.54 4.74
C PHE A 327 3.82 -13.52 4.45
N TYR A 328 3.47 -12.24 4.49
CA TYR A 328 4.44 -11.17 4.21
C TYR A 328 5.51 -11.06 5.30
N THR A 329 5.15 -11.25 6.57
CA THR A 329 6.10 -11.26 7.67
C THR A 329 7.11 -12.39 7.50
N ALA A 330 6.68 -13.59 7.07
CA ALA A 330 7.55 -14.73 6.82
C ALA A 330 8.52 -14.50 5.64
N ILE A 331 8.10 -13.77 4.61
CA ILE A 331 8.97 -13.44 3.46
C ILE A 331 10.00 -12.37 3.80
N VAL A 332 9.56 -11.31 4.47
CA VAL A 332 10.42 -10.14 4.75
C VAL A 332 11.43 -10.43 5.85
N PHE A 333 11.05 -11.23 6.81
CA PHE A 333 11.86 -11.52 7.98
C PHE A 333 12.25 -12.99 8.07
N ASN A 334 13.53 -13.29 7.80
CA ASN A 334 14.06 -14.64 7.94
C ASN A 334 14.75 -14.81 9.31
N PRO A 335 14.12 -15.52 10.27
CA PRO A 335 14.68 -15.73 11.60
C PRO A 335 15.99 -16.52 11.58
N ILE A 336 16.19 -17.41 10.60
CA ILE A 336 17.39 -18.24 10.48
C ILE A 336 18.58 -17.38 10.10
N ASP A 337 18.47 -16.55 9.07
CA ASP A 337 19.55 -15.66 8.62
C ASP A 337 19.96 -14.67 9.72
N LEU A 338 18.97 -14.17 10.48
CA LEU A 338 19.24 -13.29 11.60
C LEU A 338 20.00 -13.99 12.72
N ALA A 339 19.59 -15.21 13.09
CA ALA A 339 20.25 -16.01 14.13
C ALA A 339 21.69 -16.40 13.74
N ASP A 340 21.90 -16.75 12.46
CA ASP A 340 23.23 -17.08 11.93
C ASP A 340 24.14 -15.85 11.89
N ASN A 341 23.63 -14.69 11.49
CA ASN A 341 24.37 -13.44 11.53
C ASN A 341 24.74 -13.08 12.98
N MET A 342 23.80 -13.19 13.93
CA MET A 342 24.09 -12.97 15.35
C MET A 342 25.22 -13.89 15.83
N LYS A 343 25.16 -15.19 15.50
CA LYS A 343 26.19 -16.17 15.85
C LYS A 343 27.56 -15.81 15.28
N LYS A 344 27.60 -15.39 14.00
CA LYS A 344 28.85 -14.96 13.32
C LYS A 344 29.50 -13.77 14.01
N TYR A 345 28.70 -12.82 14.52
CA TYR A 345 29.20 -11.62 15.20
C TYR A 345 29.35 -11.80 16.73
N GLY A 346 29.18 -13.01 17.26
CA GLY A 346 29.32 -13.31 18.69
C GLY A 346 28.18 -12.72 19.55
N GLY A 347 27.03 -12.41 18.96
CA GLY A 347 25.85 -11.97 19.67
C GLY A 347 25.00 -13.16 20.14
N PHE A 348 24.40 -13.05 21.32
CA PHE A 348 23.48 -14.05 21.86
C PHE A 348 22.35 -13.40 22.64
N ILE A 349 21.22 -14.09 22.70
CA ILE A 349 20.07 -13.71 23.53
C ILE A 349 20.27 -14.36 24.91
N PRO A 350 20.21 -13.60 26.03
CA PRO A 350 20.36 -14.18 27.36
C PRO A 350 19.35 -15.32 27.58
N GLY A 351 19.83 -16.47 28.03
CA GLY A 351 19.02 -17.66 28.29
C GLY A 351 18.69 -18.51 27.06
N VAL A 352 19.16 -18.16 25.85
CA VAL A 352 18.91 -18.91 24.62
C VAL A 352 20.23 -19.32 23.96
N ARG A 353 20.36 -20.60 23.59
CA ARG A 353 21.58 -21.08 22.91
C ARG A 353 21.68 -20.45 21.50
N PRO A 354 22.86 -19.91 21.11
CA PRO A 354 23.09 -19.35 19.78
C PRO A 354 22.85 -20.37 18.65
N GLY A 355 22.30 -19.92 17.52
CA GLY A 355 22.00 -20.74 16.36
C GLY A 355 20.51 -21.13 16.28
N LYS A 356 20.20 -22.41 16.01
CA LYS A 356 18.84 -22.90 15.73
C LYS A 356 17.82 -22.52 16.84
N LYS A 357 18.21 -22.62 18.13
CA LYS A 357 17.32 -22.24 19.25
C LYS A 357 17.04 -20.74 19.28
N THR A 358 17.96 -19.91 18.85
CA THR A 358 17.76 -18.45 18.70
C THR A 358 16.77 -18.18 17.56
N ALA A 359 16.88 -18.88 16.42
CA ALA A 359 15.94 -18.76 15.32
C ALA A 359 14.52 -19.16 15.76
N GLU A 360 14.35 -20.31 16.43
CA GLU A 360 13.06 -20.77 16.96
C GLU A 360 12.44 -19.77 17.96
N TYR A 361 13.27 -19.16 18.82
CA TYR A 361 12.79 -18.15 19.77
C TYR A 361 12.30 -16.87 19.07
N ILE A 362 13.04 -16.39 18.07
CA ILE A 362 12.68 -15.21 17.29
C ILE A 362 11.41 -15.49 16.49
N ASP A 363 11.32 -16.63 15.81
CA ASP A 363 10.15 -17.04 15.03
C ASP A 363 8.88 -17.12 15.89
N ARG A 364 8.97 -17.79 17.05
CA ARG A 364 7.85 -17.86 18.01
C ARG A 364 7.43 -16.48 18.50
N THR A 365 8.39 -15.59 18.72
CA THR A 365 8.12 -14.22 19.16
C THR A 365 7.44 -13.41 18.06
N LEU A 366 7.93 -13.50 16.83
CA LEU A 366 7.31 -12.86 15.66
C LEU A 366 5.88 -13.34 15.45
N THR A 367 5.64 -14.63 15.43
CA THR A 367 4.31 -15.22 15.25
C THR A 367 3.32 -14.70 16.29
N ARG A 368 3.75 -14.60 17.57
CA ARG A 368 2.92 -14.07 18.65
C ARG A 368 2.64 -12.58 18.55
N ILE A 369 3.58 -11.79 18.01
CA ILE A 369 3.42 -10.34 17.86
C ILE A 369 2.60 -10.02 16.61
N THR A 370 2.74 -10.80 15.54
CA THR A 370 2.03 -10.59 14.29
C THR A 370 0.51 -10.80 14.45
N LEU A 371 0.07 -11.72 15.32
CA LEU A 371 -1.35 -11.98 15.52
C LEU A 371 -2.15 -10.74 15.96
N PRO A 372 -1.83 -10.07 17.10
CA PRO A 372 -2.53 -8.87 17.51
C PRO A 372 -2.41 -7.74 16.47
N GLY A 373 -1.28 -7.62 15.76
CA GLY A 373 -1.11 -6.69 14.66
C GLY A 373 -2.07 -6.96 13.51
N ALA A 374 -2.18 -8.21 13.06
CA ALA A 374 -3.07 -8.62 11.99
C ALA A 374 -4.56 -8.44 12.35
N ILE A 375 -4.95 -8.81 13.57
CA ILE A 375 -6.32 -8.60 14.08
C ILE A 375 -6.65 -7.10 14.10
N PHE A 376 -5.72 -6.28 14.58
CA PHE A 376 -5.90 -4.83 14.60
C PHE A 376 -6.09 -4.25 13.19
N LEU A 377 -5.25 -4.67 12.21
CA LEU A 377 -5.39 -4.27 10.82
C LEU A 377 -6.75 -4.68 10.25
N ALA A 378 -7.20 -5.91 10.53
CA ALA A 378 -8.51 -6.40 10.09
C ALA A 378 -9.66 -5.58 10.68
N LEU A 379 -9.63 -5.30 12.00
CA LEU A 379 -10.66 -4.50 12.67
C LEU A 379 -10.74 -3.08 12.09
N ILE A 380 -9.60 -2.41 11.92
CA ILE A 380 -9.58 -1.06 11.34
C ILE A 380 -10.04 -1.05 9.89
N SER A 381 -9.71 -2.08 9.12
CA SER A 381 -10.11 -2.17 7.71
C SER A 381 -11.61 -2.33 7.54
N VAL A 382 -12.28 -2.99 8.47
CA VAL A 382 -13.74 -3.25 8.43
C VAL A 382 -14.55 -2.16 9.15
N LEU A 383 -13.91 -1.39 10.03
CA LEU A 383 -14.56 -0.33 10.80
C LEU A 383 -15.46 0.60 9.98
N PRO A 384 -15.05 1.10 8.78
CA PRO A 384 -15.88 1.98 7.98
C PRO A 384 -17.16 1.35 7.46
N ASP A 385 -17.14 0.07 7.15
CA ASP A 385 -18.34 -0.63 6.67
C ASP A 385 -19.42 -0.62 7.75
N PHE A 386 -19.04 -0.74 9.03
CA PHE A 386 -19.96 -0.59 10.17
C PHE A 386 -20.43 0.86 10.32
N LEU A 387 -19.54 1.84 10.15
CA LEU A 387 -19.88 3.25 10.30
C LEU A 387 -20.85 3.75 9.24
N ILE A 388 -20.62 3.36 7.98
CA ILE A 388 -21.52 3.68 6.87
C ILE A 388 -22.91 3.10 7.13
N ARG A 389 -23.00 1.87 7.64
CA ARG A 389 -24.29 1.23 7.96
C ARG A 389 -25.02 1.87 9.13
N TRP A 390 -24.33 2.26 10.20
CA TRP A 390 -24.97 2.77 11.41
C TRP A 390 -25.28 4.26 11.33
N PHE A 391 -24.41 5.05 10.68
CA PHE A 391 -24.55 6.51 10.64
C PHE A 391 -24.96 7.06 9.27
N ASN A 392 -25.19 6.17 8.27
CA ASN A 392 -25.55 6.53 6.89
C ASN A 392 -24.66 7.67 6.34
N THR A 393 -23.35 7.59 6.67
CA THR A 393 -22.38 8.63 6.33
C THR A 393 -21.97 8.50 4.87
N PRO A 394 -21.99 9.59 4.09
CA PRO A 394 -21.56 9.59 2.69
C PRO A 394 -20.03 9.48 2.53
N PHE A 395 -19.31 9.28 3.64
CA PHE A 395 -17.86 9.24 3.64
C PHE A 395 -17.35 7.83 3.44
N TYR A 396 -16.82 7.58 2.25
CA TYR A 396 -15.91 6.48 1.97
C TYR A 396 -14.49 6.76 2.52
N PHE A 397 -14.38 7.37 3.69
CA PHE A 397 -13.12 7.40 4.43
C PHE A 397 -12.94 6.05 5.11
N GLY A 398 -12.71 5.03 4.27
CA GLY A 398 -12.54 3.66 4.70
C GLY A 398 -11.31 3.51 5.59
N GLY A 399 -11.37 2.62 6.59
CA GLY A 399 -10.24 2.25 7.44
C GLY A 399 -9.02 1.84 6.63
N THR A 400 -9.24 1.20 5.48
CA THR A 400 -8.19 0.88 4.50
C THR A 400 -7.49 2.11 3.95
N SER A 401 -8.24 3.13 3.53
CA SER A 401 -7.68 4.38 3.02
C SER A 401 -6.89 5.11 4.09
N LEU A 402 -7.41 5.16 5.33
CA LEU A 402 -6.75 5.79 6.46
C LEU A 402 -5.48 5.03 6.86
N LEU A 403 -5.53 3.68 6.90
CA LEU A 403 -4.36 2.84 7.14
C LEU A 403 -3.28 3.08 6.10
N ILE A 404 -3.64 3.16 4.81
CA ILE A 404 -2.70 3.40 3.73
C ILE A 404 -2.10 4.81 3.86
N VAL A 405 -2.93 5.83 4.09
CA VAL A 405 -2.46 7.22 4.23
C VAL A 405 -1.49 7.36 5.40
N VAL A 406 -1.86 6.87 6.58
CA VAL A 406 -1.01 6.95 7.77
C VAL A 406 0.26 6.10 7.61
N GLY A 407 0.12 4.87 7.09
CA GLY A 407 1.24 3.95 6.92
C GLY A 407 2.28 4.46 5.93
N VAL A 408 1.84 4.92 4.77
CA VAL A 408 2.73 5.47 3.73
C VAL A 408 3.40 6.76 4.20
N ALA A 409 2.67 7.63 4.91
CA ALA A 409 3.23 8.84 5.49
C ALA A 409 4.33 8.50 6.50
N LEU A 410 4.08 7.57 7.45
CA LEU A 410 5.06 7.14 8.44
C LEU A 410 6.29 6.49 7.80
N ASP A 411 6.10 5.60 6.82
CA ASP A 411 7.21 4.95 6.14
C ASP A 411 8.07 5.96 5.35
N THR A 412 7.44 6.96 4.74
CA THR A 412 8.14 8.03 4.04
C THR A 412 8.93 8.92 5.01
N VAL A 413 8.33 9.29 6.15
CA VAL A 413 9.02 10.07 7.20
C VAL A 413 10.22 9.29 7.74
N ARG A 414 10.08 8.00 8.04
CA ARG A 414 11.19 7.15 8.51
C ARG A 414 12.33 7.06 7.49
N GLN A 415 12.02 6.97 6.20
CA GLN A 415 13.05 7.00 5.16
C GLN A 415 13.78 8.34 5.13
N MET A 416 13.05 9.46 5.27
CA MET A 416 13.67 10.77 5.37
C MET A 416 14.59 10.86 6.60
N GLU A 417 14.15 10.39 7.75
CA GLU A 417 14.95 10.36 8.99
C GLU A 417 16.21 9.49 8.84
N SER A 418 16.10 8.32 8.21
CA SER A 418 17.25 7.45 7.97
C SER A 418 18.32 8.11 7.10
N HIS A 419 17.91 8.83 6.05
CA HIS A 419 18.80 9.61 5.20
C HIS A 419 19.46 10.77 5.94
N LEU A 420 18.73 11.44 6.85
CA LEU A 420 19.27 12.50 7.71
C LEU A 420 20.34 11.97 8.66
N LEU A 421 20.11 10.82 9.30
CA LEU A 421 21.02 10.18 10.25
C LEU A 421 22.33 9.73 9.56
N MET A 422 22.25 9.09 8.42
CA MET A 422 23.44 8.64 7.66
C MET A 422 24.38 9.80 7.35
N ARG A 423 23.86 10.95 6.97
CA ARG A 423 24.68 12.11 6.59
C ARG A 423 25.24 12.90 7.76
N ASN A 424 24.56 12.94 8.89
CA ASN A 424 25.14 13.48 10.11
C ASN A 424 26.39 12.70 10.54
N TYR A 425 26.37 11.38 10.36
CA TYR A 425 27.50 10.51 10.64
C TYR A 425 28.70 10.77 9.72
N GLU A 426 28.48 10.94 8.42
CA GLU A 426 29.52 11.30 7.44
C GLU A 426 30.15 12.68 7.72
N GLY A 427 29.33 13.65 8.15
CA GLY A 427 29.80 14.97 8.55
C GLY A 427 30.73 14.92 9.76
N PHE A 428 30.43 14.05 10.74
CA PHE A 428 31.32 13.80 11.90
C PHE A 428 32.63 13.13 11.52
N LEU A 429 32.58 12.16 10.59
CA LEU A 429 33.81 11.48 10.12
C LEU A 429 34.72 12.42 9.32
N ARG A 430 34.19 13.26 8.47
CA ARG A 430 34.96 14.27 7.71
C ARG A 430 35.59 15.34 8.65
N LYS A 431 34.88 15.80 9.68
CA LYS A 431 35.44 16.70 10.69
C LYS A 431 36.59 16.05 11.46
N ARG A 432 36.46 14.74 11.77
CA ARG A 432 37.50 13.99 12.50
C ARG A 432 38.73 13.70 11.64
N GLN A 433 38.55 13.52 10.33
CA GLN A 433 39.66 13.39 9.38
C GLN A 433 40.42 14.71 9.19
N ARG A 434 39.69 15.84 9.04
CA ARG A 434 40.30 17.19 8.95
C ARG A 434 41.00 17.64 10.24
N ALA A 435 40.61 17.14 11.39
CA ALA A 435 41.27 17.42 12.67
C ALA A 435 42.49 16.53 12.92
N ARG A 436 42.75 15.52 12.07
CA ARG A 436 43.91 14.61 12.13
C ARG A 436 44.94 14.85 11.02
N ALA A 437 44.60 15.62 10.01
CA ALA A 437 45.51 16.16 8.99
C ALA A 437 45.99 17.57 9.37
#